data_380fdf464f3e0835f346851c823c8c2b
#
_entry.id   380fdf464f3e0835f346851c823c8c2b
#
_cell.length_a   1.000
_cell.length_b   1.000
_cell.length_c   1.000
_cell.angle_alpha   90.00
_cell.angle_beta   90.00
_cell.angle_gamma   90.00
#
_symmetry.space_group_name_H-M   'P 1'
#
loop_
_entity.id
_entity.type
_entity.pdbx_description
1 polymer ?
#
loop_
_entity_poly.entity_id
_entity_poly.type
_entity_poly.pdbx_seq_one_letter_code
_entity_poly.pdbx_strand_id
1 'polypeptide(L)'
;MQQQIKKLAQSLLVILLAYVGVIVIVFIALFNAAKPEKYVPIAVPEYQTDLEAAVYATQDPSLQLGYEVLVNTSRTIGPQVADTSKRFSGNNLECISCHLNEGTKAFGIPLNTVLNRFPQFRGRENKIGTIEDRINGCLTR
;
A
#
# COMPACT_ATOMS: atom_id res chain seq x y z
N MET A 1 -54.00 48.16 11.80
CA MET A 1 -53.74 46.78 11.37
C MET A 1 -52.55 46.69 10.39
N GLN A 2 -52.56 47.40 9.27
CA GLN A 2 -51.48 47.37 8.24
C GLN A 2 -50.10 47.74 8.80
N GLN A 3 -49.96 48.66 9.73
CA GLN A 3 -48.70 49.11 10.27
C GLN A 3 -48.04 48.01 11.17
N GLN A 4 -48.85 47.25 11.90
CA GLN A 4 -48.37 46.12 12.70
C GLN A 4 -47.89 44.96 11.82
N ILE A 5 -48.60 44.67 10.72
CA ILE A 5 -48.22 43.65 9.75
C ILE A 5 -46.88 44.02 9.08
N LYS A 6 -46.68 45.29 8.71
CA LYS A 6 -45.39 45.77 8.12
C LYS A 6 -44.23 45.61 9.12
N LYS A 7 -44.42 45.97 10.40
CA LYS A 7 -43.38 45.79 11.41
C LYS A 7 -43.05 44.31 11.66
N LEU A 8 -44.07 43.44 11.66
CA LEU A 8 -43.86 42.00 11.80
C LEU A 8 -43.09 41.43 10.61
N ALA A 9 -43.48 41.81 9.40
CA ALA A 9 -42.79 41.40 8.18
C ALA A 9 -41.33 41.86 8.15
N GLN A 10 -41.05 43.10 8.58
CA GLN A 10 -39.67 43.61 8.66
C GLN A 10 -38.85 42.85 9.72
N SER A 11 -39.40 42.55 10.87
CA SER A 11 -38.69 41.77 11.91
C SER A 11 -38.40 40.34 11.46
N LEU A 12 -39.33 39.68 10.77
CA LEU A 12 -39.14 38.36 10.21
C LEU A 12 -38.05 38.36 9.12
N LEU A 13 -38.03 39.38 8.25
CA LEU A 13 -37.01 39.52 7.23
C LEU A 13 -35.59 39.67 7.84
N VAL A 14 -35.46 40.49 8.90
CA VAL A 14 -34.18 40.66 9.61
C VAL A 14 -33.70 39.36 10.25
N ILE A 15 -34.59 38.62 10.89
CA ILE A 15 -34.29 37.32 11.50
C ILE A 15 -33.85 36.34 10.42
N LEU A 16 -34.54 36.28 9.28
CA LEU A 16 -34.19 35.42 8.15
C LEU A 16 -32.80 35.74 7.60
N LEU A 17 -32.50 37.02 7.38
CA LEU A 17 -31.19 37.45 6.89
C LEU A 17 -30.08 37.12 7.89
N ALA A 18 -30.30 37.31 9.17
CA ALA A 18 -29.36 36.94 10.22
C ALA A 18 -29.09 35.43 10.22
N TYR A 19 -30.14 34.59 10.08
CA TYR A 19 -30.01 33.15 10.01
C TYR A 19 -29.24 32.68 8.81
N VAL A 20 -29.53 33.24 7.62
CA VAL A 20 -28.78 32.96 6.38
C VAL A 20 -27.32 33.36 6.53
N GLY A 21 -27.03 34.50 7.14
CA GLY A 21 -25.68 34.98 7.41
C GLY A 21 -24.89 34.00 8.28
N VAL A 22 -25.50 33.48 9.34
CA VAL A 22 -24.87 32.47 10.21
C VAL A 22 -24.57 31.18 9.42
N ILE A 23 -25.51 30.70 8.60
CA ILE A 23 -25.30 29.50 7.78
C ILE A 23 -24.10 29.69 6.82
N VAL A 24 -24.03 30.84 6.17
CA VAL A 24 -22.91 31.15 5.24
C VAL A 24 -21.58 31.17 5.98
N ILE A 25 -21.52 31.80 7.15
CA ILE A 25 -20.29 31.85 7.97
C ILE A 25 -19.85 30.42 8.38
N VAL A 26 -20.79 29.61 8.88
CA VAL A 26 -20.52 28.23 9.26
C VAL A 26 -20.04 27.41 8.07
N PHE A 27 -20.68 27.56 6.91
CA PHE A 27 -20.29 26.87 5.69
C PHE A 27 -18.87 27.26 5.27
N ILE A 28 -18.52 28.54 5.26
CA ILE A 28 -17.17 29.02 4.94
C ILE A 28 -16.15 28.47 5.94
N ALA A 29 -16.47 28.48 7.23
CA ALA A 29 -15.59 27.96 8.27
C ALA A 29 -15.33 26.46 8.10
N LEU A 30 -16.37 25.66 7.85
CA LEU A 30 -16.24 24.22 7.59
C LEU A 30 -15.46 23.94 6.31
N PHE A 31 -15.71 24.70 5.25
CA PHE A 31 -15.00 24.53 3.98
C PHE A 31 -13.50 24.86 4.11
N ASN A 32 -13.15 25.88 4.91
CA ASN A 32 -11.75 26.21 5.17
C ASN A 32 -11.07 25.21 6.12
N ALA A 33 -11.81 24.67 7.11
CA ALA A 33 -11.29 23.64 8.00
C ALA A 33 -11.06 22.29 7.31
N ALA A 34 -11.84 22.02 6.25
CA ALA A 34 -11.74 20.78 5.47
C ALA A 34 -10.65 20.81 4.38
N LYS A 35 -9.85 21.88 4.30
CA LYS A 35 -8.72 21.88 3.36
C LYS A 35 -7.74 20.78 3.74
N PRO A 36 -7.48 19.81 2.85
CA PRO A 36 -6.52 18.76 3.14
C PRO A 36 -5.15 19.41 3.39
N GLU A 37 -4.51 18.99 4.46
CA GLU A 37 -3.12 19.35 4.71
C GLU A 37 -2.28 18.97 3.49
N LYS A 38 -1.44 19.90 3.04
CA LYS A 38 -0.63 19.68 1.84
C LYS A 38 0.24 18.44 2.07
N TYR A 39 -0.07 17.36 1.35
CA TYR A 39 0.72 16.14 1.41
C TYR A 39 2.18 16.47 1.09
N VAL A 40 3.04 16.35 2.07
CA VAL A 40 4.49 16.40 1.88
C VAL A 40 4.94 14.96 1.69
N PRO A 41 5.41 14.58 0.49
CA PRO A 41 5.93 13.24 0.30
C PRO A 41 7.09 13.01 1.27
N ILE A 42 6.97 11.98 2.11
CA ILE A 42 8.10 11.53 2.93
C ILE A 42 9.15 11.03 1.96
N ALA A 43 10.31 11.66 1.95
CA ALA A 43 11.47 11.14 1.23
C ALA A 43 11.88 9.82 1.89
N VAL A 44 11.45 8.71 1.32
CA VAL A 44 11.89 7.39 1.76
C VAL A 44 13.24 7.14 1.12
N PRO A 45 14.30 6.89 1.90
CA PRO A 45 15.60 6.56 1.34
C PRO A 45 15.44 5.35 0.41
N GLU A 46 15.81 5.51 -0.85
CA GLU A 46 15.92 4.40 -1.77
C GLU A 46 17.13 3.57 -1.34
N TYR A 47 16.89 2.32 -0.98
CA TYR A 47 17.96 1.39 -0.67
C TYR A 47 18.66 1.04 -1.99
N GLN A 48 19.81 1.67 -2.22
CA GLN A 48 20.71 1.35 -3.32
C GLN A 48 21.74 0.32 -2.82
N THR A 49 21.30 -0.89 -2.59
CA THR A 49 22.20 -2.01 -2.32
C THR A 49 22.24 -2.84 -3.60
N ASP A 50 23.42 -3.10 -4.10
CA ASP A 50 23.65 -4.16 -5.09
C ASP A 50 23.41 -5.50 -4.39
N LEU A 51 22.15 -5.94 -4.41
CA LEU A 51 21.73 -7.16 -3.70
C LEU A 51 22.39 -8.38 -4.29
N GLU A 52 22.55 -8.43 -5.62
CA GLU A 52 23.23 -9.50 -6.31
C GLU A 52 24.67 -9.66 -5.80
N ALA A 53 25.45 -8.59 -5.85
CA ALA A 53 26.84 -8.63 -5.38
C ALA A 53 26.91 -9.02 -3.90
N ALA A 54 26.02 -8.50 -3.07
CA ALA A 54 25.97 -8.84 -1.64
C ALA A 54 25.67 -10.32 -1.40
N VAL A 55 24.72 -10.90 -2.12
CA VAL A 55 24.34 -12.33 -2.01
C VAL A 55 25.49 -13.23 -2.45
N TYR A 56 26.10 -12.95 -3.59
CA TYR A 56 27.19 -13.78 -4.11
C TYR A 56 28.47 -13.66 -3.26
N ALA A 57 28.69 -12.53 -2.60
CA ALA A 57 29.81 -12.36 -1.67
C ALA A 57 29.71 -13.26 -0.42
N THR A 58 28.51 -13.70 -0.03
CA THR A 58 28.32 -14.60 1.13
C THR A 58 28.80 -16.02 0.85
N GLN A 59 28.89 -16.45 -0.40
CA GLN A 59 29.18 -17.83 -0.83
C GLN A 59 28.20 -18.86 -0.24
N ASP A 60 27.02 -18.44 0.22
CA ASP A 60 25.96 -19.33 0.72
C ASP A 60 25.05 -19.78 -0.44
N PRO A 61 25.07 -21.10 -0.78
CA PRO A 61 24.23 -21.61 -1.89
C PRO A 61 22.73 -21.40 -1.66
N SER A 62 22.26 -21.40 -0.40
CA SER A 62 20.86 -21.22 -0.09
C SER A 62 20.41 -19.77 -0.35
N LEU A 63 21.25 -18.80 -0.01
CA LEU A 63 20.99 -17.39 -0.32
C LEU A 63 21.04 -17.13 -1.82
N GLN A 64 22.01 -17.71 -2.53
CA GLN A 64 22.13 -17.60 -3.97
C GLN A 64 20.90 -18.20 -4.68
N LEU A 65 20.46 -19.41 -4.26
CA LEU A 65 19.23 -20.01 -4.78
C LEU A 65 18.01 -19.13 -4.49
N GLY A 66 17.92 -18.58 -3.29
CA GLY A 66 16.82 -17.67 -2.90
C GLY A 66 16.79 -16.42 -3.77
N TYR A 67 17.95 -15.85 -4.10
CA TYR A 67 18.08 -14.72 -5.00
C TYR A 67 17.64 -15.11 -6.43
N GLU A 68 18.12 -16.24 -6.96
CA GLU A 68 17.69 -16.73 -8.27
C GLU A 68 16.19 -16.98 -8.35
N VAL A 69 15.58 -17.51 -7.28
CA VAL A 69 14.12 -17.66 -7.19
C VAL A 69 13.44 -16.28 -7.20
N LEU A 70 14.02 -15.28 -6.54
CA LEU A 70 13.46 -13.92 -6.51
C LEU A 70 13.44 -13.27 -7.90
N VAL A 71 14.57 -13.32 -8.61
CA VAL A 71 14.75 -12.57 -9.87
C VAL A 71 14.40 -13.37 -11.13
N ASN A 72 14.51 -14.70 -11.08
CA ASN A 72 14.32 -15.63 -12.20
C ASN A 72 13.37 -16.79 -11.84
N THR A 73 12.26 -16.52 -11.13
CA THR A 73 11.34 -17.55 -10.60
C THR A 73 10.94 -18.56 -11.68
N SER A 74 10.54 -18.09 -12.86
CA SER A 74 10.03 -18.94 -13.94
C SER A 74 11.06 -19.91 -14.50
N ARG A 75 12.33 -19.53 -14.50
CA ARG A 75 13.46 -20.35 -15.00
C ARG A 75 14.07 -21.21 -13.91
N THR A 76 13.98 -20.80 -12.65
CA THR A 76 14.58 -21.51 -11.52
C THR A 76 13.69 -22.61 -11.01
N ILE A 77 12.39 -22.32 -10.80
CA ILE A 77 11.40 -23.24 -10.24
C ILE A 77 10.03 -23.18 -10.95
N GLY A 78 9.92 -22.47 -12.05
CA GLY A 78 8.67 -22.22 -12.76
C GLY A 78 8.55 -23.00 -14.08
N PRO A 79 7.61 -22.59 -14.95
CA PRO A 79 7.34 -23.30 -16.21
C PRO A 79 8.49 -23.37 -17.19
N GLN A 80 9.48 -22.49 -17.08
CA GLN A 80 10.65 -22.42 -17.98
C GLN A 80 11.88 -23.16 -17.43
N VAL A 81 11.76 -23.85 -16.29
CA VAL A 81 12.86 -24.63 -15.74
C VAL A 81 13.18 -25.81 -16.67
N ALA A 82 14.48 -26.03 -16.96
CA ALA A 82 14.91 -27.09 -17.85
C ALA A 82 14.63 -28.49 -17.30
N ASP A 83 14.82 -28.66 -15.98
CA ASP A 83 14.51 -29.90 -15.25
C ASP A 83 13.11 -29.81 -14.66
N THR A 84 12.16 -30.50 -15.28
CA THR A 84 10.74 -30.47 -14.87
C THR A 84 10.49 -31.01 -13.46
N SER A 85 11.41 -31.78 -12.88
CA SER A 85 11.33 -32.26 -11.50
C SER A 85 11.47 -31.12 -10.47
N LYS A 86 12.08 -30.01 -10.88
CA LYS A 86 12.25 -28.79 -10.07
C LYS A 86 11.11 -27.78 -10.23
N ARG A 87 10.12 -28.11 -11.04
CA ARG A 87 8.99 -27.22 -11.29
C ARG A 87 8.07 -27.17 -10.07
N PHE A 88 8.06 -26.04 -9.41
CA PHE A 88 7.24 -25.76 -8.23
C PHE A 88 6.17 -24.69 -8.50
N SER A 89 6.51 -23.63 -9.23
CA SER A 89 5.57 -22.56 -9.59
C SER A 89 4.78 -22.93 -10.86
N GLY A 90 3.47 -22.62 -10.85
CA GLY A 90 2.58 -22.88 -11.97
C GLY A 90 2.51 -21.78 -13.04
N ASN A 91 3.11 -20.62 -12.80
CA ASN A 91 3.03 -19.45 -13.68
C ASN A 91 4.40 -18.86 -14.00
N ASN A 92 4.44 -17.93 -14.98
CA ASN A 92 5.66 -17.27 -15.44
C ASN A 92 5.95 -15.93 -14.73
N LEU A 93 5.27 -15.64 -13.60
CA LEU A 93 5.52 -14.40 -12.86
C LEU A 93 6.79 -14.51 -12.03
N GLU A 94 7.67 -13.56 -12.22
CA GLU A 94 8.83 -13.37 -11.36
C GLU A 94 8.38 -12.66 -10.07
N CYS A 95 9.03 -12.96 -8.95
CA CYS A 95 8.74 -12.27 -7.68
C CYS A 95 8.97 -10.75 -7.82
N ILE A 96 10.01 -10.36 -8.57
CA ILE A 96 10.33 -8.95 -8.87
C ILE A 96 9.25 -8.24 -9.71
N SER A 97 8.30 -8.95 -10.32
CA SER A 97 7.17 -8.34 -11.02
C SER A 97 6.25 -7.55 -10.06
N CYS A 98 6.22 -7.94 -8.78
CA CYS A 98 5.49 -7.26 -7.72
C CYS A 98 6.44 -6.62 -6.70
N HIS A 99 7.56 -7.27 -6.39
CA HIS A 99 8.58 -6.80 -5.45
C HIS A 99 9.65 -6.02 -6.20
N LEU A 100 9.28 -4.79 -6.60
CA LEU A 100 10.11 -3.97 -7.49
C LEU A 100 11.50 -3.71 -6.94
N ASN A 101 12.48 -3.62 -7.85
CA ASN A 101 13.89 -3.42 -7.53
C ASN A 101 14.37 -4.46 -6.51
N GLU A 102 14.14 -5.76 -6.83
CA GLU A 102 14.54 -6.89 -5.97
C GLU A 102 13.98 -6.82 -4.55
N GLY A 103 12.80 -6.21 -4.40
CA GLY A 103 12.14 -6.02 -3.10
C GLY A 103 12.71 -4.87 -2.27
N THR A 104 13.56 -4.02 -2.83
CA THR A 104 14.15 -2.86 -2.11
C THR A 104 13.43 -1.55 -2.37
N LYS A 105 12.60 -1.46 -3.44
CA LYS A 105 11.92 -0.23 -3.82
C LYS A 105 10.86 0.18 -2.80
N ALA A 106 10.99 1.38 -2.26
CA ALA A 106 9.97 1.98 -1.41
C ALA A 106 8.62 2.02 -2.13
N PHE A 107 7.54 1.62 -1.43
CA PHE A 107 6.17 1.49 -1.97
C PHE A 107 5.99 0.47 -3.12
N GLY A 108 7.06 -0.24 -3.52
CA GLY A 108 7.04 -1.33 -4.49
C GLY A 108 6.94 -2.72 -3.85
N ILE A 109 6.12 -2.86 -2.82
CA ILE A 109 6.00 -4.07 -1.99
C ILE A 109 7.38 -4.51 -1.45
N PRO A 110 8.07 -3.68 -0.64
CA PRO A 110 9.42 -3.95 -0.19
C PRO A 110 9.49 -5.18 0.72
N LEU A 111 10.61 -5.91 0.65
CA LEU A 111 10.87 -7.12 1.45
C LEU A 111 11.71 -6.84 2.70
N ASN A 112 12.33 -5.67 2.81
CA ASN A 112 13.27 -5.32 3.89
C ASN A 112 12.71 -5.39 5.32
N THR A 113 11.37 -5.36 5.48
CA THR A 113 10.72 -5.45 6.80
C THR A 113 9.87 -6.72 6.98
N VAL A 114 9.91 -7.63 6.00
CA VAL A 114 8.99 -8.78 5.95
C VAL A 114 9.21 -9.73 7.12
N LEU A 115 10.45 -10.03 7.49
CA LEU A 115 10.76 -10.96 8.59
C LEU A 115 10.12 -10.55 9.93
N ASN A 116 10.06 -9.24 10.20
CA ASN A 116 9.48 -8.71 11.44
C ASN A 116 7.94 -8.78 11.48
N ARG A 117 7.30 -9.16 10.38
CA ARG A 117 5.83 -9.24 10.26
C ARG A 117 5.29 -10.65 10.39
N PHE A 118 6.15 -11.65 10.36
CA PHE A 118 5.75 -13.04 10.46
C PHE A 118 6.29 -13.68 11.75
N PRO A 119 5.53 -14.64 12.34
CA PRO A 119 4.21 -15.12 11.91
C PRO A 119 3.11 -14.10 12.13
N GLN A 120 2.07 -14.10 11.26
CA GLN A 120 0.93 -13.18 11.39
C GLN A 120 -0.41 -13.89 11.16
N PHE A 121 -1.48 -13.36 11.75
CA PHE A 121 -2.83 -13.87 11.51
C PHE A 121 -3.30 -13.47 10.09
N ARG A 122 -3.78 -14.45 9.33
CA ARG A 122 -4.28 -14.28 7.97
C ARG A 122 -5.78 -14.49 7.93
N GLY A 123 -6.53 -13.39 7.88
CA GLY A 123 -7.98 -13.41 7.98
C GLY A 123 -8.70 -14.25 6.91
N ARG A 124 -8.16 -14.31 5.68
CA ARG A 124 -8.77 -15.14 4.61
C ARG A 124 -8.67 -16.64 4.86
N GLU A 125 -7.62 -17.07 5.54
CA GLU A 125 -7.33 -18.47 5.82
C GLU A 125 -7.67 -18.85 7.26
N ASN A 126 -8.08 -17.86 8.05
CA ASN A 126 -8.43 -17.98 9.46
C ASN A 126 -7.37 -18.75 10.28
N LYS A 127 -6.09 -18.50 10.00
CA LYS A 127 -4.94 -19.13 10.68
C LYS A 127 -3.76 -18.18 10.83
N ILE A 128 -2.85 -18.53 11.72
CA ILE A 128 -1.53 -17.91 11.76
C ILE A 128 -0.70 -18.51 10.63
N GLY A 129 -0.16 -17.64 9.75
CA GLY A 129 0.68 -18.05 8.64
C GLY A 129 2.13 -17.62 8.83
N THR A 130 3.05 -18.43 8.33
CA THR A 130 4.48 -18.14 8.27
C THR A 130 4.85 -17.41 6.98
N ILE A 131 6.12 -16.98 6.87
CA ILE A 131 6.62 -16.38 5.63
C ILE A 131 6.63 -17.39 4.49
N GLU A 132 6.93 -18.66 4.77
CA GLU A 132 6.90 -19.76 3.80
C GLU A 132 5.49 -19.98 3.27
N ASP A 133 4.47 -19.99 4.12
CA ASP A 133 3.06 -20.03 3.72
C ASP A 133 2.72 -18.88 2.76
N ARG A 134 3.27 -17.70 3.03
CA ARG A 134 3.05 -16.51 2.18
C ARG A 134 3.70 -16.65 0.82
N ILE A 135 4.94 -17.13 0.76
CA ILE A 135 5.67 -17.37 -0.49
C ILE A 135 4.95 -18.45 -1.30
N ASN A 136 4.64 -19.59 -0.68
CA ASN A 136 3.91 -20.69 -1.32
C ASN A 136 2.56 -20.22 -1.89
N GLY A 137 1.83 -19.38 -1.19
CA GLY A 137 0.58 -18.80 -1.69
C GLY A 137 0.74 -17.89 -2.91
N CYS A 138 1.93 -17.39 -3.22
CA CYS A 138 2.24 -16.68 -4.46
C CYS A 138 2.63 -17.65 -5.59
N LEU A 139 3.38 -18.70 -5.27
CA LEU A 139 3.89 -19.67 -6.25
C LEU A 139 2.80 -20.62 -6.80
N THR A 140 1.75 -20.85 -6.05
CA THR A 140 0.64 -21.76 -6.42
C THR A 140 -0.52 -21.08 -7.17
N ARG A 141 -0.38 -19.81 -7.54
CA ARG A 141 -1.40 -19.06 -8.28
C ARG A 141 -1.30 -19.22 -9.78
#